data_4075e42c5e88097a30d7feb314b593a6
#
_entry.id   4075e42c5e88097a30d7feb314b593a6
#
_cell.length_a   1.000
_cell.length_b   1.000
_cell.length_c   1.000
_cell.angle_alpha   90.00
_cell.angle_beta   90.00
_cell.angle_gamma   90.00
#
_symmetry.space_group_name_H-M   'P 1'
#
loop_
_entity.id
_entity.type
_entity.pdbx_description
1 polymer ?
#
loop_
_entity_poly.entity_id
_entity_poly.type
_entity_poly.pdbx_seq_one_letter_code
_entity_poly.pdbx_strand_id
1 'polypeptide(L)'
;TSILEVQDPSAPQLANVQATYGRGNQDSRLSELSIEKRFKEQGLSIKVGRLGLGSDFDVMACDFVSNAFCAAQMGKWQGNIWMNTPVSQWGGRIKYQVTPEVAMQIGVYEFNPDNGNGKAEGQGWSLDTEHADGVTIPVEVIWIPKALFNGLAGSYRFGGIYNTADDPNNQY
;
A
#
# COMPACT_ATOMS: atom_id res chain seq x y z
N THR A 1 -20.69 -17.79 -5.99
CA THR A 1 -21.98 -17.07 -5.74
C THR A 1 -21.58 -15.67 -5.31
N SER A 2 -21.60 -14.72 -6.25
CA SER A 2 -21.34 -13.31 -5.99
C SER A 2 -22.44 -12.76 -5.10
N ILE A 3 -22.09 -12.44 -3.88
CA ILE A 3 -22.96 -11.75 -2.96
C ILE A 3 -22.91 -10.27 -3.32
N LEU A 4 -24.02 -9.79 -3.90
CA LEU A 4 -24.32 -8.38 -4.13
C LEU A 4 -23.35 -7.63 -5.07
N GLU A 5 -23.52 -7.80 -6.36
CA GLU A 5 -23.23 -6.72 -7.29
C GLU A 5 -24.25 -5.60 -7.07
N VAL A 6 -23.87 -4.61 -6.29
CA VAL A 6 -24.64 -3.36 -6.11
C VAL A 6 -24.32 -2.39 -7.26
N GLN A 7 -23.65 -2.85 -8.30
CA GLN A 7 -23.22 -2.04 -9.43
C GLN A 7 -24.15 -2.29 -10.62
N ASP A 8 -24.70 -1.23 -11.15
CA ASP A 8 -25.38 -1.29 -12.44
C ASP A 8 -24.31 -1.43 -13.55
N PRO A 9 -24.24 -2.58 -14.25
CA PRO A 9 -23.23 -2.79 -15.29
C PRO A 9 -23.44 -1.88 -16.50
N SER A 10 -24.56 -1.22 -16.63
CA SER A 10 -24.86 -0.28 -17.71
C SER A 10 -24.41 1.16 -17.41
N ALA A 11 -24.06 1.47 -16.15
CA ALA A 11 -23.63 2.80 -15.76
C ALA A 11 -22.10 2.91 -15.79
N PRO A 12 -21.51 3.87 -16.50
CA PRO A 12 -20.07 4.09 -16.45
C PRO A 12 -19.65 4.53 -15.04
N GLN A 13 -18.74 3.78 -14.42
CA GLN A 13 -18.25 4.05 -13.07
C GLN A 13 -16.77 4.37 -13.10
N LEU A 14 -16.40 5.47 -12.42
CA LEU A 14 -14.99 5.84 -12.21
C LEU A 14 -14.31 4.95 -11.18
N ALA A 15 -15.07 4.43 -10.20
CA ALA A 15 -14.60 3.52 -9.18
C ALA A 15 -15.74 2.67 -8.62
N ASN A 16 -15.44 1.51 -8.10
CA ASN A 16 -16.40 0.66 -7.43
C ASN A 16 -17.01 1.37 -6.23
N VAL A 17 -18.33 1.30 -6.10
CA VAL A 17 -19.05 1.87 -4.96
C VAL A 17 -18.69 1.14 -3.67
N GLN A 18 -18.45 -0.17 -3.77
CA GLN A 18 -18.04 -1.01 -2.65
C GLN A 18 -16.89 -1.92 -3.08
N ALA A 19 -15.84 -1.97 -2.27
CA ALA A 19 -14.72 -2.86 -2.48
C ALA A 19 -14.88 -4.16 -1.70
N THR A 20 -14.83 -5.28 -2.40
CA THR A 20 -14.54 -6.58 -1.80
C THR A 20 -13.05 -6.85 -1.96
N TYR A 21 -12.36 -7.09 -0.86
CA TYR A 21 -10.93 -7.36 -0.89
C TYR A 21 -10.67 -8.79 -1.35
N GLY A 22 -10.04 -8.94 -2.48
CA GLY A 22 -9.60 -10.19 -3.05
C GLY A 22 -9.13 -9.95 -4.47
N ARG A 23 -7.99 -10.52 -4.84
CA ARG A 23 -7.53 -10.52 -6.22
C ARG A 23 -7.58 -11.94 -6.73
N GLY A 24 -8.36 -12.15 -7.79
CA GLY A 24 -8.43 -13.34 -8.62
C GLY A 24 -8.42 -14.67 -7.86
N ASN A 25 -9.43 -15.46 -7.95
CA ASN A 25 -9.56 -16.88 -7.55
C ASN A 25 -8.84 -17.36 -6.28
N GLN A 26 -8.59 -16.47 -5.31
CA GLN A 26 -7.95 -16.82 -4.04
C GLN A 26 -8.93 -16.62 -2.90
N ASP A 27 -9.25 -17.70 -2.22
CA ASP A 27 -10.15 -17.69 -1.07
C ASP A 27 -9.48 -17.09 0.18
N SER A 28 -8.14 -17.12 0.24
CA SER A 28 -7.36 -16.57 1.34
C SER A 28 -5.94 -16.20 0.92
N ARG A 29 -5.34 -15.25 1.64
CA ARG A 29 -3.93 -14.88 1.44
C ARG A 29 -3.30 -14.33 2.71
N LEU A 30 -1.97 -14.43 2.78
CA LEU A 30 -1.18 -13.78 3.82
C LEU A 30 -1.07 -12.27 3.49
N SER A 31 -1.83 -11.46 4.21
CA SER A 31 -1.84 -10.01 4.00
C SER A 31 -0.70 -9.28 4.69
N GLU A 32 -0.24 -9.80 5.83
CA GLU A 32 0.91 -9.26 6.56
C GLU A 32 1.50 -10.31 7.51
N LEU A 33 2.84 -10.34 7.57
CA LEU A 33 3.64 -11.02 8.58
C LEU A 33 4.86 -10.17 8.86
N SER A 34 4.87 -9.44 9.97
CA SER A 34 5.89 -8.42 10.21
C SER A 34 6.38 -8.41 11.66
N ILE A 35 7.58 -7.87 11.83
CA ILE A 35 8.16 -7.52 13.11
C ILE A 35 8.46 -6.02 13.08
N GLU A 36 7.97 -5.28 14.07
CA GLU A 36 8.25 -3.86 14.24
C GLU A 36 8.96 -3.61 15.57
N LYS A 37 10.09 -2.92 15.51
CA LYS A 37 10.81 -2.39 16.67
C LYS A 37 10.68 -0.88 16.71
N ARG A 38 10.17 -0.37 17.83
CA ARG A 38 10.01 1.07 18.09
C ARG A 38 10.98 1.52 19.18
N PHE A 39 11.82 2.48 18.84
CA PHE A 39 12.76 3.15 19.74
C PHE A 39 12.16 4.51 20.09
N LYS A 40 11.35 4.52 21.16
CA LYS A 40 10.51 5.68 21.52
C LYS A 40 11.34 6.93 21.84
N GLU A 41 12.44 6.78 22.53
CA GLU A 41 13.31 7.88 22.91
C GLU A 41 14.00 8.54 21.71
N GLN A 42 14.30 7.76 20.68
CA GLN A 42 14.93 8.22 19.44
C GLN A 42 13.91 8.63 18.37
N GLY A 43 12.62 8.42 18.60
CA GLY A 43 11.59 8.64 17.61
C GLY A 43 11.69 7.73 16.37
N LEU A 44 12.38 6.59 16.48
CA LEU A 44 12.68 5.69 15.37
C LEU A 44 11.81 4.43 15.43
N SER A 45 11.27 4.03 14.29
CA SER A 45 10.57 2.75 14.10
C SER A 45 11.13 2.02 12.88
N ILE A 46 11.43 0.75 13.05
CA ILE A 46 11.89 -0.15 11.99
C ILE A 46 10.91 -1.31 11.92
N LYS A 47 10.38 -1.57 10.73
CA LYS A 47 9.44 -2.66 10.44
C LYS A 47 9.98 -3.49 9.29
N VAL A 48 9.99 -4.81 9.42
CA VAL A 48 10.47 -5.73 8.40
C VAL A 48 9.56 -6.95 8.32
N GLY A 49 9.43 -7.52 7.15
CA GLY A 49 8.65 -8.73 6.94
C GLY A 49 7.93 -8.78 5.61
N ARG A 50 6.83 -9.50 5.58
CA ARG A 50 5.88 -9.53 4.48
C ARG A 50 4.85 -8.42 4.71
N LEU A 51 4.89 -7.36 3.90
CA LEU A 51 4.17 -6.10 4.15
C LEU A 51 3.38 -5.69 2.92
N GLY A 52 2.19 -5.13 3.15
CA GLY A 52 1.48 -4.38 2.13
C GLY A 52 2.04 -2.95 2.06
N LEU A 53 2.57 -2.54 0.93
CA LEU A 53 3.21 -1.25 0.75
C LEU A 53 2.24 -0.09 1.08
N GLY A 54 1.00 -0.17 0.59
CA GLY A 54 -0.04 0.82 0.85
C GLY A 54 -0.56 0.83 2.29
N SER A 55 -0.12 -0.10 3.17
CA SER A 55 -0.45 -0.06 4.60
C SER A 55 0.43 0.91 5.38
N ASP A 56 1.62 1.19 4.89
CA ASP A 56 2.59 2.06 5.54
C ASP A 56 2.75 3.41 4.82
N PHE A 57 2.66 3.44 3.48
CA PHE A 57 2.89 4.63 2.66
C PHE A 57 1.59 5.10 1.99
N ASP A 58 1.45 6.41 1.80
CA ASP A 58 0.29 7.07 1.20
C ASP A 58 -1.05 6.65 1.84
N VAL A 59 -1.01 6.39 3.14
CA VAL A 59 -2.19 5.95 3.90
C VAL A 59 -3.20 7.08 4.00
N MET A 60 -4.41 6.82 3.50
CA MET A 60 -5.56 7.71 3.64
C MET A 60 -6.51 7.20 4.71
N ALA A 61 -7.31 8.11 5.27
CA ALA A 61 -8.48 7.71 6.03
C ALA A 61 -9.47 6.95 5.13
N CYS A 62 -9.90 5.78 5.60
CA CYS A 62 -10.94 4.97 4.94
C CYS A 62 -12.27 5.17 5.64
N ASP A 63 -12.74 6.41 5.72
CA ASP A 63 -14.01 6.75 6.35
C ASP A 63 -15.20 6.40 5.44
N PHE A 64 -14.92 6.17 4.16
CA PHE A 64 -15.91 5.76 3.16
C PHE A 64 -15.52 4.40 2.56
N VAL A 65 -16.51 3.58 2.26
CA VAL A 65 -16.29 2.25 1.66
C VAL A 65 -15.89 2.34 0.18
N SER A 66 -16.10 3.49 -0.46
CA SER A 66 -15.76 3.69 -1.87
C SER A 66 -14.25 3.63 -2.11
N ASN A 67 -13.84 2.86 -3.11
CA ASN A 67 -12.44 2.78 -3.57
C ASN A 67 -11.86 4.14 -4.04
N ALA A 68 -12.70 5.12 -4.34
CA ALA A 68 -12.24 6.46 -4.69
C ALA A 68 -11.67 7.22 -3.49
N PHE A 69 -12.10 6.86 -2.27
CA PHE A 69 -11.78 7.58 -1.03
C PHE A 69 -11.08 6.70 0.02
N CYS A 70 -10.72 5.48 -0.33
CA CYS A 70 -10.06 4.52 0.56
C CYS A 70 -8.86 3.90 -0.14
N ALA A 71 -7.93 3.39 0.64
CA ALA A 71 -6.64 2.84 0.25
C ALA A 71 -5.64 3.90 -0.27
N ALA A 72 -4.37 3.51 -0.40
CA ALA A 72 -3.32 4.38 -0.90
C ALA A 72 -3.60 4.80 -2.35
N GLN A 73 -3.55 6.11 -2.61
CA GLN A 73 -3.88 6.65 -3.92
C GLN A 73 -2.87 6.23 -5.00
N MET A 74 -1.61 6.10 -4.64
CA MET A 74 -0.55 5.63 -5.56
C MET A 74 -0.92 4.30 -6.22
N GLY A 75 -1.55 3.38 -5.49
CA GLY A 75 -2.02 2.11 -6.05
C GLY A 75 -3.09 2.22 -7.13
N LYS A 76 -3.67 3.39 -7.31
CA LYS A 76 -4.66 3.68 -8.36
C LYS A 76 -4.04 4.31 -9.61
N TRP A 77 -2.88 4.93 -9.46
CA TRP A 77 -2.21 5.68 -10.52
C TRP A 77 -1.00 4.93 -11.10
N GLN A 78 -0.30 4.15 -10.26
CA GLN A 78 0.97 3.52 -10.60
C GLN A 78 0.82 2.04 -11.01
N GLY A 79 -0.42 1.60 -11.27
CA GLY A 79 -0.68 0.27 -11.80
C GLY A 79 -0.05 -0.86 -10.97
N ASN A 80 0.79 -1.67 -11.60
CA ASN A 80 1.34 -2.87 -10.98
C ASN A 80 2.53 -2.62 -10.03
N ILE A 81 3.17 -1.46 -10.08
CA ILE A 81 4.34 -1.18 -9.22
C ILE A 81 3.98 -0.84 -7.79
N TRP A 82 2.72 -0.50 -7.51
CA TRP A 82 2.22 -0.23 -6.18
C TRP A 82 1.19 -1.27 -5.76
N MET A 83 1.53 -2.07 -4.77
CA MET A 83 0.64 -3.12 -4.29
C MET A 83 0.01 -2.74 -2.95
N ASN A 84 -1.32 -2.55 -2.99
CA ASN A 84 -2.11 -2.32 -1.80
C ASN A 84 -2.48 -3.63 -1.10
N THR A 85 -2.77 -3.55 0.20
CA THR A 85 -3.42 -4.64 0.94
C THR A 85 -4.66 -5.12 0.17
N PRO A 86 -4.90 -6.44 0.06
CA PRO A 86 -4.28 -7.54 0.82
C PRO A 86 -3.01 -8.13 0.19
N VAL A 87 -2.46 -7.55 -0.87
CA VAL A 87 -1.22 -8.02 -1.48
C VAL A 87 -0.06 -7.62 -0.59
N SER A 88 0.79 -8.58 -0.23
CA SER A 88 1.99 -8.36 0.55
C SER A 88 3.22 -8.81 -0.18
N GLN A 89 4.34 -8.22 0.15
CA GLN A 89 5.66 -8.48 -0.44
C GLN A 89 6.73 -8.37 0.64
N TRP A 90 7.88 -8.97 0.43
CA TRP A 90 9.00 -8.82 1.33
C TRP A 90 9.50 -7.39 1.33
N GLY A 91 9.78 -6.84 2.49
CA GLY A 91 10.25 -5.48 2.58
C GLY A 91 10.55 -5.01 3.98
N GLY A 92 10.95 -3.77 4.05
CA GLY A 92 11.19 -3.08 5.30
C GLY A 92 10.98 -1.59 5.17
N ARG A 93 10.65 -0.99 6.31
CA ARG A 93 10.41 0.44 6.44
C ARG A 93 11.15 0.98 7.66
N ILE A 94 11.76 2.14 7.48
CA ILE A 94 12.28 2.97 8.56
C ILE A 94 11.45 4.25 8.61
N LYS A 95 10.93 4.56 9.80
CA LYS A 95 10.19 5.80 10.07
C LYS A 95 10.89 6.55 11.19
N TYR A 96 11.10 7.84 11.00
CA TYR A 96 11.72 8.73 11.96
C TYR A 96 10.84 9.93 12.27
N GLN A 97 10.62 10.19 13.54
CA GLN A 97 9.88 11.34 14.03
C GLN A 97 10.86 12.51 14.19
N VAL A 98 10.82 13.45 13.25
CA VAL A 98 11.71 14.62 13.22
C VAL A 98 11.31 15.65 14.27
N THR A 99 10.00 15.92 14.36
CA THR A 99 9.36 16.78 15.35
C THR A 99 8.07 16.14 15.81
N PRO A 100 7.40 16.65 16.87
CA PRO A 100 6.08 16.13 17.25
C PRO A 100 5.01 16.17 16.14
N GLU A 101 5.22 17.00 15.12
CA GLU A 101 4.27 17.19 14.02
C GLU A 101 4.79 16.63 12.68
N VAL A 102 6.08 16.31 12.57
CA VAL A 102 6.70 15.88 11.30
C VAL A 102 7.38 14.55 11.47
N ALA A 103 7.03 13.60 10.61
CA ALA A 103 7.73 12.33 10.45
C ALA A 103 8.20 12.15 9.01
N MET A 104 9.29 11.41 8.84
CA MET A 104 9.80 10.98 7.55
C MET A 104 9.90 9.47 7.53
N GLN A 105 9.66 8.87 6.38
CA GLN A 105 9.85 7.43 6.23
C GLN A 105 10.37 7.07 4.85
N ILE A 106 11.10 5.96 4.82
CA ILE A 106 11.60 5.30 3.61
C ILE A 106 11.38 3.80 3.75
N GLY A 107 11.09 3.17 2.65
CA GLY A 107 10.97 1.71 2.58
C GLY A 107 11.72 1.13 1.39
N VAL A 108 11.95 -0.17 1.46
CA VAL A 108 12.42 -0.98 0.35
C VAL A 108 11.57 -2.23 0.34
N TYR A 109 10.93 -2.50 -0.78
CA TYR A 109 10.01 -3.62 -0.95
C TYR A 109 10.38 -4.40 -2.21
N GLU A 110 10.32 -5.70 -2.12
CA GLU A 110 10.38 -6.58 -3.28
C GLU A 110 9.33 -6.14 -4.30
N PHE A 111 9.72 -6.06 -5.56
CA PHE A 111 8.76 -5.97 -6.65
C PHE A 111 8.65 -7.33 -7.33
N ASN A 112 7.50 -7.96 -7.15
CA ASN A 112 7.17 -9.24 -7.76
C ASN A 112 5.75 -9.14 -8.34
N PRO A 113 5.62 -9.06 -9.68
CA PRO A 113 4.33 -8.92 -10.36
C PRO A 113 3.34 -10.04 -10.02
N ASP A 114 3.86 -11.24 -9.78
CA ASP A 114 3.04 -12.41 -9.48
C ASP A 114 2.34 -12.33 -8.13
N ASN A 115 2.88 -11.57 -7.19
CA ASN A 115 2.20 -11.32 -5.91
C ASN A 115 0.81 -10.68 -6.10
N GLY A 116 0.62 -9.90 -7.18
CA GLY A 116 -0.64 -9.25 -7.52
C GLY A 116 -1.56 -10.02 -8.45
N ASN A 117 -1.03 -10.98 -9.20
CA ASN A 117 -1.76 -11.56 -10.35
C ASN A 117 -2.80 -12.62 -9.98
N GLY A 118 -2.75 -13.24 -8.82
CA GLY A 118 -3.76 -14.21 -8.35
C GLY A 118 -4.04 -15.39 -9.29
N LYS A 119 -3.19 -15.61 -10.31
CA LYS A 119 -3.41 -16.62 -11.35
C LYS A 119 -2.99 -18.02 -10.94
N ALA A 120 -2.08 -18.15 -10.00
CA ALA A 120 -1.63 -19.43 -9.50
C ALA A 120 -2.25 -19.76 -8.15
N GLU A 121 -2.78 -20.95 -8.01
CA GLU A 121 -3.26 -21.46 -6.73
C GLU A 121 -2.13 -21.42 -5.69
N GLY A 122 -2.43 -20.88 -4.50
CA GLY A 122 -1.47 -20.83 -3.41
C GLY A 122 -0.53 -19.63 -3.38
N GLN A 123 -0.44 -18.80 -4.42
CA GLN A 123 0.43 -17.61 -4.41
C GLN A 123 0.13 -16.63 -3.28
N GLY A 124 -1.12 -16.54 -2.82
CA GLY A 124 -1.47 -15.71 -1.66
C GLY A 124 -0.75 -16.09 -0.36
N TRP A 125 -0.20 -17.29 -0.27
CA TRP A 125 0.54 -17.81 0.88
C TRP A 125 2.02 -18.06 0.56
N SER A 126 2.45 -17.90 -0.69
CA SER A 126 3.84 -18.09 -1.07
C SER A 126 4.73 -17.05 -0.38
N LEU A 127 5.82 -17.51 0.18
CA LEU A 127 6.92 -16.70 0.70
C LEU A 127 8.09 -16.63 -0.26
N ASP A 128 7.89 -17.16 -1.45
CA ASP A 128 8.85 -17.24 -2.52
C ASP A 128 9.18 -15.87 -3.12
N THR A 129 10.40 -15.71 -3.58
CA THR A 129 10.93 -14.52 -4.25
C THR A 129 11.41 -14.82 -5.67
N GLU A 130 11.13 -16.02 -6.20
CA GLU A 130 11.70 -16.53 -7.44
C GLU A 130 11.39 -15.62 -8.65
N HIS A 131 10.25 -14.94 -8.65
CA HIS A 131 9.83 -14.04 -9.72
C HIS A 131 9.97 -12.55 -9.35
N ALA A 132 10.84 -12.24 -8.38
CA ALA A 132 11.14 -10.86 -8.04
C ALA A 132 11.91 -10.20 -9.18
N ASP A 133 11.39 -9.10 -9.71
CA ASP A 133 11.89 -8.38 -10.88
C ASP A 133 12.58 -7.06 -10.49
N GLY A 134 12.71 -6.80 -9.20
CA GLY A 134 13.34 -5.60 -8.70
C GLY A 134 12.87 -5.21 -7.30
N VAL A 135 13.01 -3.92 -7.01
CA VAL A 135 12.58 -3.33 -5.74
C VAL A 135 11.81 -2.04 -5.96
N THR A 136 10.84 -1.81 -5.09
CA THR A 136 10.10 -0.54 -4.99
C THR A 136 10.57 0.22 -3.76
N ILE A 137 10.97 1.48 -3.92
CA ILE A 137 11.52 2.34 -2.89
C ILE A 137 10.62 3.56 -2.71
N PRO A 138 9.63 3.51 -1.81
CA PRO A 138 8.84 4.68 -1.44
C PRO A 138 9.58 5.56 -0.43
N VAL A 139 9.40 6.87 -0.56
CA VAL A 139 9.82 7.87 0.42
C VAL A 139 8.66 8.79 0.72
N GLU A 140 8.48 9.19 1.98
CA GLU A 140 7.35 10.01 2.38
C GLU A 140 7.70 10.92 3.55
N VAL A 141 7.19 12.16 3.50
CA VAL A 141 7.13 13.10 4.62
C VAL A 141 5.68 13.21 5.06
N ILE A 142 5.45 13.09 6.35
CA ILE A 142 4.12 13.16 6.98
C ILE A 142 4.13 14.37 7.90
N TRP A 143 3.19 15.30 7.67
CA TRP A 143 3.00 16.49 8.51
C TRP A 143 1.61 16.50 9.12
N ILE A 144 1.56 16.52 10.45
CA ILE A 144 0.33 16.50 11.24
C ILE A 144 0.33 17.73 12.14
N PRO A 145 -0.01 18.92 11.63
CA PRO A 145 -0.08 20.13 12.42
C PRO A 145 -1.18 20.06 13.47
N LYS A 146 -0.93 20.61 14.66
CA LYS A 146 -1.92 20.66 15.74
C LYS A 146 -3.13 21.51 15.39
N ALA A 147 -2.90 22.58 14.64
CA ALA A 147 -3.95 23.46 14.17
C ALA A 147 -3.52 24.13 12.87
N LEU A 148 -4.35 24.03 11.84
CA LEU A 148 -4.22 24.74 10.57
C LEU A 148 -5.59 25.32 10.22
N PHE A 149 -5.65 26.44 9.47
CA PHE A 149 -6.89 27.01 8.95
C PHE A 149 -8.04 27.09 10.01
N ASN A 150 -7.91 27.99 10.99
CA ASN A 150 -8.91 28.18 12.05
C ASN A 150 -9.07 27.01 13.04
N GLY A 151 -8.01 26.26 13.30
CA GLY A 151 -8.01 25.22 14.32
C GLY A 151 -8.36 23.81 13.81
N LEU A 152 -8.46 23.63 12.50
CA LEU A 152 -8.68 22.31 11.93
C LEU A 152 -7.41 21.46 12.03
N ALA A 153 -7.55 20.26 12.57
CA ALA A 153 -6.51 19.24 12.51
C ALA A 153 -6.45 18.61 11.10
N GLY A 154 -5.27 18.23 10.66
CA GLY A 154 -5.08 17.61 9.36
C GLY A 154 -3.86 16.70 9.33
N SER A 155 -3.81 15.81 8.33
CA SER A 155 -2.63 15.02 8.02
C SER A 155 -2.29 15.23 6.56
N TYR A 156 -1.09 15.73 6.31
CA TYR A 156 -0.57 16.01 4.97
C TYR A 156 0.58 15.06 4.69
N ARG A 157 0.56 14.46 3.51
CA ARG A 157 1.59 13.52 3.07
C ARG A 157 2.15 13.96 1.75
N PHE A 158 3.46 13.94 1.65
CA PHE A 158 4.18 14.23 0.42
C PHE A 158 5.26 13.18 0.25
N GLY A 159 5.27 12.52 -0.90
CA GLY A 159 6.20 11.43 -1.15
C GLY A 159 6.45 11.17 -2.61
N GLY A 160 7.32 10.22 -2.86
CA GLY A 160 7.65 9.71 -4.17
C GLY A 160 7.98 8.22 -4.09
N ILE A 161 8.04 7.62 -5.25
CA ILE A 161 8.30 6.19 -5.43
C ILE A 161 9.32 6.01 -6.55
N TYR A 162 10.27 5.13 -6.33
CA TYR A 162 11.19 4.64 -7.35
C TYR A 162 11.09 3.14 -7.46
N ASN A 163 11.04 2.61 -8.67
CA ASN A 163 11.02 1.19 -8.95
C ASN A 163 12.18 0.83 -9.87
N THR A 164 12.86 -0.28 -9.61
CA THR A 164 14.03 -0.73 -10.36
C THR A 164 13.71 -1.80 -11.38
N ALA A 165 12.44 -2.22 -11.51
CA ALA A 165 12.07 -3.25 -12.48
C ALA A 165 12.25 -2.76 -13.92
N ASP A 166 12.78 -3.62 -14.75
CA ASP A 166 13.03 -3.38 -16.19
C ASP A 166 11.87 -3.87 -17.07
N ASP A 167 10.71 -4.15 -16.52
CA ASP A 167 9.56 -4.66 -17.28
C ASP A 167 9.06 -3.63 -18.28
N PRO A 168 9.20 -3.90 -19.60
CA PRO A 168 8.71 -3.00 -20.64
C PRO A 168 7.18 -2.83 -20.64
N ASN A 169 6.44 -3.70 -19.96
CA ASN A 169 4.99 -3.58 -19.81
C ASN A 169 4.59 -2.62 -18.70
N ASN A 170 5.52 -2.11 -17.92
CA ASN A 170 5.31 -1.07 -16.91
C ASN A 170 5.49 0.35 -17.47
N GLN A 171 5.63 0.51 -18.78
CA GLN A 171 5.64 1.82 -19.42
C GLN A 171 4.22 2.40 -19.47
N TYR A 172 4.02 3.50 -18.79
CA TYR A 172 2.80 4.31 -18.80
C TYR A 172 2.97 5.48 -19.76
#